data_cc653aac5156a8d907a9c301d11a3629
#
_entry.id   cc653aac5156a8d907a9c301d11a3629
#
_cell.length_a   1.000
_cell.length_b   1.000
_cell.length_c   1.000
_cell.angle_alpha   90.00
_cell.angle_beta   90.00
_cell.angle_gamma   90.00
#
_symmetry.space_group_name_H-M   'P 1'
#
loop_
_entity.id
_entity.type
_entity.pdbx_description
1 polymer ?
#
loop_
_entity_poly.entity_id
_entity_poly.type
_entity_poly.pdbx_seq_one_letter_code
_entity_poly.pdbx_strand_id
1 'polypeptide(L)'
;MFLLSTIITDDKEKLSKLESVYTLYKKRMWYVANQILDNAQDAEDAVHNALIGIARNLDHITDIDSKSTLAYVITAAKHAA
;
A
#
# COMPACT_ATOMS: atom_id res chain seq x y z
N MET A 1 -7.74 -8.42 -6.21
CA MET A 1 -7.02 -7.17 -6.51
C MET A 1 -7.66 -6.32 -7.59
N PHE A 2 -8.74 -6.76 -8.14
CA PHE A 2 -9.46 -6.02 -9.18
C PHE A 2 -10.01 -4.68 -8.71
N LEU A 3 -10.23 -4.50 -7.41
CA LEU A 3 -10.62 -3.19 -6.89
C LEU A 3 -9.56 -2.13 -7.14
N LEU A 4 -8.28 -2.51 -7.07
CA LEU A 4 -7.19 -1.59 -7.35
C LEU A 4 -7.20 -1.15 -8.80
N SER A 5 -7.44 -2.08 -9.73
CA SER A 5 -7.49 -1.74 -11.16
C SER A 5 -8.65 -0.80 -11.48
N THR A 6 -9.75 -0.91 -10.76
CA THR A 6 -10.92 -0.06 -10.96
C THR A 6 -10.68 1.36 -10.44
N ILE A 7 -9.97 1.48 -9.33
CA ILE A 7 -9.84 2.75 -8.61
C ILE A 7 -8.72 3.62 -9.15
N ILE A 8 -7.62 3.04 -9.64
CA ILE A 8 -6.36 3.75 -9.72
C ILE A 8 -5.91 4.13 -11.13
N THR A 9 -5.83 3.18 -12.06
CA THR A 9 -5.25 3.46 -13.36
C THR A 9 -5.58 2.41 -14.41
N ASP A 10 -5.59 2.84 -15.68
CA ASP A 10 -5.67 1.94 -16.83
C ASP A 10 -4.28 1.49 -17.28
N ASP A 11 -3.22 2.04 -16.70
CA ASP A 11 -1.85 1.71 -17.07
C ASP A 11 -1.45 0.38 -16.43
N LYS A 12 -1.23 -0.63 -17.28
CA LYS A 12 -0.92 -1.98 -16.81
C LYS A 12 0.39 -2.06 -16.04
N GLU A 13 1.38 -1.26 -16.43
CA GLU A 13 2.67 -1.25 -15.73
C GLU A 13 2.52 -0.70 -14.31
N LYS A 14 1.80 0.40 -14.16
CA LYS A 14 1.56 0.98 -12.85
C LYS A 14 0.73 0.05 -11.98
N LEU A 15 -0.29 -0.57 -12.56
CA LEU A 15 -1.12 -1.51 -11.83
C LEU A 15 -0.32 -2.72 -11.37
N SER A 16 0.51 -3.28 -12.25
CA SER A 16 1.38 -4.41 -11.93
C SER A 16 2.34 -4.06 -10.81
N LYS A 17 2.95 -2.88 -10.86
CA LYS A 17 3.86 -2.39 -9.82
C LYS A 17 3.13 -2.26 -8.49
N LEU A 18 1.94 -1.69 -8.49
CA LEU A 18 1.14 -1.52 -7.29
C LEU A 18 0.75 -2.86 -6.68
N GLU A 19 0.35 -3.83 -7.51
CA GLU A 19 0.02 -5.16 -7.04
C GLU A 19 1.21 -5.85 -6.42
N SER A 20 2.41 -5.66 -6.99
CA SER A 20 3.65 -6.21 -6.43
C SER A 20 3.94 -5.61 -5.06
N VAL A 21 3.79 -4.30 -4.92
CA VAL A 21 3.96 -3.62 -3.63
C VAL A 21 2.97 -4.16 -2.61
N TYR A 22 1.72 -4.27 -2.98
CA TYR A 22 0.68 -4.79 -2.09
C TYR A 22 1.00 -6.22 -1.65
N THR A 23 1.31 -7.10 -2.60
CA THR A 23 1.59 -8.50 -2.30
C THR A 23 2.77 -8.65 -1.36
N LEU A 24 3.81 -7.84 -1.58
CA LEU A 24 5.03 -7.92 -0.78
C LEU A 24 4.86 -7.35 0.62
N TYR A 25 4.14 -6.25 0.76
CA TYR A 25 4.11 -5.49 2.01
C TYR A 25 2.78 -5.51 2.78
N LYS A 26 1.73 -6.12 2.24
CA LYS A 26 0.39 -6.02 2.85
C LYS A 26 0.35 -6.49 4.31
N LYS A 27 1.06 -7.56 4.65
CA LYS A 27 1.05 -8.08 6.02
C LYS A 27 1.69 -7.11 6.99
N ARG A 28 2.79 -6.50 6.58
CA ARG A 28 3.49 -5.51 7.40
C ARG A 28 2.67 -4.24 7.56
N MET A 29 2.06 -3.79 6.47
CA MET A 29 1.18 -2.61 6.51
C MET A 29 0.00 -2.86 7.43
N TRP A 30 -0.64 -4.02 7.29
CA TRP A 30 -1.76 -4.39 8.13
C TRP A 30 -1.36 -4.47 9.60
N TYR A 31 -0.22 -5.09 9.88
CA TYR A 31 0.28 -5.23 11.23
C TYR A 31 0.48 -3.86 11.89
N VAL A 32 1.13 -2.95 11.17
CA VAL A 32 1.38 -1.60 11.67
C VAL A 32 0.06 -0.86 11.91
N ALA A 33 -0.87 -0.92 10.96
CA ALA A 33 -2.16 -0.28 11.10
C ALA A 33 -2.95 -0.86 12.27
N ASN A 34 -2.91 -2.18 12.46
CA ASN A 34 -3.61 -2.84 13.55
C ASN A 34 -3.00 -2.50 14.91
N GLN A 35 -1.70 -2.26 14.99
CA GLN A 35 -1.06 -1.81 16.23
C GLN A 35 -1.62 -0.47 16.68
N ILE A 36 -2.01 0.38 15.75
CA ILE A 36 -2.54 1.71 16.03
C ILE A 36 -4.04 1.64 16.30
N LEU A 37 -4.79 0.91 15.47
CA LEU A 37 -6.25 0.92 15.48
C LEU A 37 -6.87 -0.16 16.35
N ASP A 38 -6.13 -1.23 16.61
CA ASP A 38 -6.60 -2.38 17.39
C ASP A 38 -7.95 -2.92 16.91
N ASN A 39 -8.11 -2.98 15.59
CA ASN A 39 -9.31 -3.47 14.94
C ASN A 39 -8.98 -3.96 13.54
N ALA A 40 -9.27 -5.23 13.27
CA ALA A 40 -8.88 -5.87 12.01
C ALA A 40 -9.53 -5.19 10.79
N GLN A 41 -10.80 -4.84 10.89
CA GLN A 41 -11.51 -4.20 9.78
C GLN A 41 -10.94 -2.81 9.50
N ASP A 42 -10.71 -2.03 10.54
CA ASP A 42 -10.14 -0.70 10.40
C ASP A 42 -8.71 -0.77 9.86
N ALA A 43 -7.94 -1.79 10.25
CA ALA A 43 -6.60 -1.99 9.73
C ALA A 43 -6.62 -2.29 8.22
N GLU A 44 -7.57 -3.11 7.77
CA GLU A 44 -7.73 -3.38 6.34
C GLU A 44 -8.09 -2.11 5.57
N ASP A 45 -8.98 -1.30 6.11
CA ASP A 45 -9.36 -0.04 5.51
C ASP A 45 -8.18 0.91 5.42
N ALA A 46 -7.35 0.95 6.46
CA ALA A 46 -6.15 1.78 6.48
C ALA A 46 -5.13 1.32 5.42
N VAL A 47 -4.93 0.01 5.27
CA VAL A 47 -4.05 -0.52 4.24
C VAL A 47 -4.56 -0.13 2.86
N HIS A 48 -5.86 -0.26 2.64
CA HIS A 48 -6.46 0.11 1.37
C HIS A 48 -6.26 1.60 1.06
N ASN A 49 -6.50 2.46 2.03
CA ASN A 49 -6.30 3.90 1.88
C ASN A 49 -4.82 4.24 1.64
N ALA A 50 -3.91 3.55 2.32
CA ALA A 50 -2.48 3.74 2.11
C ALA A 50 -2.09 3.36 0.69
N LEU A 51 -2.65 2.29 0.14
CA LEU A 51 -2.38 1.87 -1.23
C LEU A 51 -2.86 2.90 -2.25
N ILE A 52 -3.99 3.54 -2.00
CA ILE A 52 -4.48 4.61 -2.87
C ILE A 52 -3.47 5.76 -2.89
N GLY A 53 -2.95 6.14 -1.73
CA GLY A 53 -1.92 7.17 -1.63
C GLY A 53 -0.62 6.78 -2.32
N ILE A 54 -0.19 5.54 -2.15
CA ILE A 54 1.00 4.99 -2.81
C ILE A 54 0.82 5.02 -4.33
N ALA A 55 -0.36 4.67 -4.80
CA ALA A 55 -0.67 4.67 -6.23
C ALA A 55 -0.50 6.05 -6.88
N ARG A 56 -0.85 7.09 -6.14
CA ARG A 56 -0.70 8.46 -6.62
C ARG A 56 0.76 8.90 -6.75
N ASN A 57 1.65 8.20 -6.07
CA ASN A 57 3.07 8.54 -6.00
C ASN A 57 3.96 7.35 -6.39
N LEU A 58 3.50 6.51 -7.31
CA LEU A 58 4.23 5.31 -7.71
C LEU A 58 5.62 5.62 -8.28
N ASP A 59 5.81 6.78 -8.85
CA ASP A 59 7.09 7.19 -9.41
C ASP A 59 8.18 7.31 -8.35
N HIS A 60 7.80 7.46 -7.08
CA HIS A 60 8.73 7.49 -5.96
C HIS A 60 9.30 6.11 -5.65
N ILE A 61 8.66 5.07 -6.16
CA ILE A 61 9.09 3.69 -5.94
C ILE A 61 9.86 3.23 -7.17
N THR A 62 11.18 3.21 -7.08
CA THR A 62 12.04 2.75 -8.18
C THR A 62 12.41 1.29 -8.03
N ASP A 63 12.52 0.81 -6.79
CA ASP A 63 12.85 -0.57 -6.47
C ASP A 63 11.93 -1.04 -5.36
N ILE A 64 11.01 -1.95 -5.68
CA ILE A 64 10.00 -2.40 -4.72
C ILE A 64 10.59 -3.19 -3.54
N ASP A 65 11.78 -3.76 -3.70
CA ASP A 65 12.43 -4.54 -2.64
C ASP A 65 13.37 -3.72 -1.76
N SER A 66 13.50 -2.42 -2.02
CA SER A 66 14.45 -1.60 -1.30
C SER A 66 13.96 -1.24 0.11
N LYS A 67 14.91 -0.90 0.97
CA LYS A 67 14.58 -0.40 2.32
C LYS A 67 13.82 0.91 2.26
N SER A 68 14.09 1.73 1.25
CA SER A 68 13.37 2.99 1.04
C SER A 68 11.90 2.74 0.75
N THR A 69 11.60 1.73 -0.07
CA THR A 69 10.22 1.38 -0.36
C THR A 69 9.52 0.84 0.87
N LEU A 70 10.19 -0.03 1.64
CA LEU A 70 9.63 -0.54 2.88
C LEU A 70 9.29 0.62 3.83
N ALA A 71 10.21 1.54 4.04
CA ALA A 71 9.99 2.70 4.91
C ALA A 71 8.82 3.55 4.41
N TYR A 72 8.74 3.75 3.11
CA TYR A 72 7.67 4.54 2.50
C TYR A 72 6.29 3.91 2.71
N VAL A 73 6.16 2.60 2.44
CA VAL A 73 4.86 1.93 2.58
C VAL A 73 4.43 1.84 4.04
N ILE A 74 5.37 1.61 4.96
CA ILE A 74 5.06 1.56 6.39
C ILE A 74 4.61 2.94 6.88
N THR A 75 5.27 3.99 6.45
CA THR A 75 4.87 5.37 6.79
C THR A 75 3.48 5.67 6.24
N ALA A 76 3.18 5.25 5.03
CA ALA A 76 1.87 5.42 4.43
C ALA A 76 0.78 4.71 5.25
N ALA A 77 1.07 3.48 5.71
CA ALA A 77 0.14 2.74 6.55
C ALA A 77 -0.10 3.44 7.89
N LYS A 78 0.94 3.98 8.51
CA LYS A 78 0.80 4.72 9.76
C LYS A 78 -0.05 5.98 9.59
N HIS A 79 0.16 6.71 8.50
CA HIS A 79 -0.61 7.93 8.24
C HIS A 79 -2.08 7.63 7.93
N ALA A 80 -2.36 6.50 7.29
CA ALA A 80 -3.73 6.08 7.00
C ALA A 80 -4.46 5.55 8.24
N ALA A 81 -3.72 5.07 9.20
CA ALA A 81 -4.28 4.61 10.46
C ALA A 81 -4.45 5.77 11.43
#